data_055e5c8be0ca315adee7e683608eb865
#
_entry.id   055e5c8be0ca315adee7e683608eb865
#
_cell.length_a   1.000
_cell.length_b   1.000
_cell.length_c   1.000
_cell.angle_alpha   90.00
_cell.angle_beta   90.00
_cell.angle_gamma   90.00
#
_symmetry.space_group_name_H-M   'P 1'
#
loop_
_entity.id
_entity.type
_entity.pdbx_description
1 polymer ?
#
loop_
_entity_poly.entity_id
_entity_poly.type
_entity_poly.pdbx_seq_one_letter_code
_entity_poly.pdbx_strand_id
1 'polypeptide(L)' 'MTLDEAKRIVGNQPTWALKNMVKALKMLPALNTAEDDRRLAAAVMVIKSRKGR' A
#
# COMPACT_ATOMS: atom_id res chain seq x y z
N MET A 1 -1.66 5.93 -11.02
CA MET A 1 -2.25 4.67 -10.53
C MET A 1 -3.70 4.89 -10.14
N THR A 2 -4.58 4.03 -10.63
CA THR A 2 -6.01 4.07 -10.27
C THR A 2 -6.24 3.24 -9.01
N LEU A 3 -7.40 3.45 -8.38
CA LEU A 3 -7.77 2.67 -7.20
C LEU A 3 -7.91 1.19 -7.54
N ASP A 4 -8.42 0.86 -8.71
CA ASP A 4 -8.54 -0.53 -9.14
C ASP A 4 -7.18 -1.19 -9.27
N GLU A 5 -6.21 -0.49 -9.84
CA GLU A 5 -4.85 -0.99 -9.92
C GLU A 5 -4.25 -1.19 -8.54
N ALA A 6 -4.48 -0.24 -7.63
CA ALA A 6 -3.98 -0.34 -6.27
C ALA A 6 -4.54 -1.58 -5.57
N LYS A 7 -5.83 -1.84 -5.74
CA LYS A 7 -6.46 -3.02 -5.17
C LYS A 7 -5.89 -4.31 -5.73
N ARG A 8 -5.54 -4.34 -7.02
CA ARG A 8 -4.91 -5.51 -7.63
C ARG A 8 -3.52 -5.75 -7.10
N ILE A 9 -2.76 -4.68 -6.87
CA ILE A 9 -1.39 -4.79 -6.40
C ILE A 9 -1.33 -5.35 -4.98
N VAL A 10 -2.17 -4.82 -4.08
CA VAL A 10 -2.14 -5.23 -2.67
C VAL A 10 -3.08 -6.39 -2.35
N GLY A 11 -4.01 -6.70 -3.26
CA GLY A 11 -4.98 -7.75 -3.03
C GLY A 11 -6.07 -7.34 -2.06
N ASN A 12 -6.87 -8.32 -1.66
CA ASN A 12 -8.01 -8.10 -0.76
C ASN A 12 -7.57 -8.29 0.69
N GLN A 13 -6.81 -7.33 1.21
CA GLN A 13 -6.28 -7.40 2.56
C GLN A 13 -7.02 -6.50 3.52
N PRO A 14 -7.09 -6.86 4.81
CA PRO A 14 -7.69 -5.99 5.82
C PRO A 14 -6.83 -4.74 6.03
N THR A 15 -7.48 -3.69 6.55
CA THR A 15 -6.80 -2.40 6.74
C THR A 15 -5.57 -2.51 7.64
N TRP A 16 -5.63 -3.32 8.71
CA TRP A 16 -4.49 -3.46 9.60
C TRP A 16 -3.27 -4.06 8.89
N ALA A 17 -3.51 -5.00 7.97
CA ALA A 17 -2.42 -5.61 7.20
C ALA A 17 -1.79 -4.59 6.25
N LEU A 18 -2.62 -3.76 5.61
CA LEU A 18 -2.13 -2.71 4.73
C LEU A 18 -1.33 -1.67 5.50
N LYS A 19 -1.79 -1.30 6.69
CA LYS A 19 -1.06 -0.36 7.55
C LYS A 19 0.29 -0.91 7.97
N ASN A 20 0.36 -2.19 8.31
CA ASN A 20 1.61 -2.85 8.65
C ASN A 20 2.57 -2.87 7.46
N MET A 21 2.05 -3.14 6.27
CA MET A 21 2.84 -3.12 5.04
C MET A 21 3.46 -1.75 4.79
N VAL A 22 2.65 -0.69 4.91
CA VAL A 22 3.12 0.69 4.72
C VAL A 22 4.21 1.00 5.75
N LYS A 23 3.99 0.66 6.99
CA LYS A 23 4.95 0.90 8.07
C LYS A 23 6.28 0.19 7.79
N ALA A 24 6.22 -1.08 7.41
CA ALA A 24 7.41 -1.85 7.12
C ALA A 24 8.21 -1.28 5.95
N LEU A 25 7.51 -0.89 4.88
CA LEU A 25 8.16 -0.34 3.70
C LEU A 25 8.78 1.02 3.98
N LYS A 26 8.18 1.82 4.86
CA LYS A 26 8.73 3.12 5.25
C LYS A 26 9.92 3.00 6.19
N MET A 27 9.98 1.95 7.00
CA MET A 27 11.06 1.77 7.96
C MET A 27 12.41 1.50 7.30
N LEU A 28 12.41 0.83 6.15
CA LEU A 28 13.64 0.45 5.46
C LEU A 28 13.63 0.92 4.01
N PRO A 29 13.52 2.24 3.77
CA PRO A 29 13.40 2.77 2.40
C PRO A 29 14.61 2.47 1.53
N ALA A 30 15.79 2.33 2.11
CA ALA A 30 17.01 2.03 1.37
C ALA A 30 17.00 0.64 0.74
N LEU A 31 16.16 -0.26 1.24
CA LEU A 31 16.03 -1.62 0.74
C LEU A 31 14.86 -1.79 -0.22
N ASN A 32 14.08 -0.74 -0.42
CA ASN A 32 12.91 -0.82 -1.29
C ASN A 32 13.30 -0.82 -2.76
N THR A 33 12.68 -1.72 -3.51
CA THR A 33 12.79 -1.75 -4.97
C THR A 33 11.69 -0.88 -5.56
N ALA A 34 11.73 -0.68 -6.89
CA ALA A 34 10.66 0.02 -7.59
C ALA A 34 9.31 -0.66 -7.36
N GLU A 35 9.31 -1.98 -7.25
CA GLU A 35 8.12 -2.77 -6.99
C GLU A 35 7.58 -2.50 -5.59
N ASP A 36 8.47 -2.38 -4.60
CA ASP A 36 8.08 -2.05 -3.23
C ASP A 36 7.48 -0.65 -3.15
N ASP A 37 8.04 0.31 -3.90
CA ASP A 37 7.49 1.66 -3.97
C ASP A 37 6.08 1.64 -4.54
N ARG A 38 5.83 0.82 -5.53
CA ARG A 38 4.51 0.66 -6.13
C ARG A 38 3.52 0.08 -5.11
N ARG A 39 3.96 -0.93 -4.36
CA ARG A 39 3.13 -1.53 -3.31
C ARG A 39 2.81 -0.52 -2.23
N LEU A 40 3.78 0.29 -1.84
CA LEU A 40 3.57 1.33 -0.85
C LEU A 40 2.51 2.33 -1.32
N ALA A 41 2.65 2.83 -2.54
CA ALA A 41 1.69 3.76 -3.11
C ALA A 41 0.30 3.14 -3.19
N ALA A 42 0.22 1.88 -3.62
CA ALA A 42 -1.05 1.17 -3.72
C ALA A 42 -1.71 1.00 -2.36
N ALA A 43 -0.95 0.59 -1.35
CA ALA A 43 -1.47 0.40 0.00
C ALA A 43 -1.99 1.70 0.58
N VAL A 44 -1.25 2.80 0.42
CA VAL A 44 -1.67 4.11 0.89
C VAL A 44 -2.96 4.54 0.21
N MET A 45 -3.06 4.34 -1.10
CA MET A 45 -4.26 4.70 -1.85
C MET A 45 -5.49 3.93 -1.37
N VAL A 46 -5.35 2.64 -1.15
CA VAL A 46 -6.46 1.80 -0.67
C VAL A 46 -6.88 2.20 0.74
N ILE A 47 -5.91 2.45 1.62
CA ILE A 47 -6.20 2.91 2.99
C ILE A 47 -6.95 4.23 2.97
N LYS A 48 -6.50 5.19 2.18
CA LYS A 48 -7.16 6.49 2.05
C LYS A 48 -8.58 6.35 1.52
N SER A 49 -8.79 5.45 0.57
CA SER A 49 -10.11 5.18 0.02
C SER A 49 -11.06 4.66 1.09
N ARG A 50 -10.57 3.77 1.95
CA ARG A 50 -11.39 3.23 3.05
C ARG A 50 -11.65 4.27 4.13
N LYS A 51 -10.67 5.13 4.38
CA LYS A 51 -10.76 6.15 5.43
C LYS A 51 -11.59 7.35 5.00
N GLY A 52 -11.71 7.58 3.70
CA GLY A 52 -12.45 8.70 3.15
C GLY A 52 -13.96 8.60 3.31
N ARG A 53 -14.41 7.64 4.06
CA ARG A 53 -15.79 7.45 4.40
C ARG A 53 -16.01 7.69 5.88
#